data_f684fabfad9e109327fb95ceff3201d0
#
_entry.id   f684fabfad9e109327fb95ceff3201d0
#
_cell.length_a   1.000
_cell.length_b   1.000
_cell.length_c   1.000
_cell.angle_alpha   90.00
_cell.angle_beta   90.00
_cell.angle_gamma   90.00
#
_symmetry.space_group_name_H-M   'P 1'
#
loop_
_entity.id
_entity.type
_entity.pdbx_description
1 polymer ?
#
loop_
_entity_poly.entity_id
_entity_poly.type
_entity_poly.pdbx_seq_one_letter_code
_entity_poly.pdbx_strand_id
1 'polypeptide(L)'
;MIQIKSTTIFKQWLDNLKDLRARAKIQTRIKRLQMGNFGDVKHVSEGVSELRITEGKGYRVYLKNQNGVIVILLCAGDKASQENDIKKAKALAKELGV
;
A
#
# COMPACT_ATOMS: atom_id res chain seq x y z
N MET A 1 -9.13 -15.64 5.29
CA MET A 1 -8.46 -14.86 4.24
C MET A 1 -8.84 -13.39 4.38
N ILE A 2 -7.86 -12.50 4.27
CA ILE A 2 -8.10 -11.06 4.37
C ILE A 2 -8.69 -10.55 3.06
N GLN A 3 -9.73 -9.74 3.14
CA GLN A 3 -10.30 -9.07 1.97
C GLN A 3 -9.44 -7.85 1.62
N ILE A 4 -8.97 -7.76 0.38
CA ILE A 4 -8.19 -6.61 -0.09
C ILE A 4 -9.09 -5.70 -0.91
N LYS A 5 -9.14 -4.43 -0.52
CA LYS A 5 -9.80 -3.37 -1.28
C LYS A 5 -8.74 -2.39 -1.76
N SER A 6 -8.98 -1.76 -2.89
CA SER A 6 -8.04 -0.78 -3.45
C SER A 6 -8.78 0.48 -3.87
N THR A 7 -8.18 1.63 -3.59
CA THR A 7 -8.69 2.89 -4.13
C THR A 7 -8.39 2.97 -5.63
N THR A 8 -9.13 3.80 -6.33
CA THR A 8 -8.86 4.10 -7.74
C THR A 8 -7.45 4.69 -7.90
N ILE A 9 -7.03 5.50 -6.94
CA ILE A 9 -5.70 6.12 -6.94
C ILE A 9 -4.61 5.06 -6.94
N PHE A 10 -4.72 4.05 -6.06
CA PHE A 10 -3.75 2.96 -6.01
C PHE A 10 -3.75 2.15 -7.30
N LYS A 11 -4.94 1.80 -7.79
CA LYS A 11 -5.07 1.00 -9.03
C LYS A 11 -4.43 1.69 -10.22
N GLN A 12 -4.68 3.00 -10.38
CA GLN A 12 -4.10 3.77 -11.46
C GLN A 12 -2.58 3.87 -11.33
N TRP A 13 -2.08 4.08 -10.11
CA TRP A 13 -0.65 4.12 -9.88
C TRP A 13 0.02 2.81 -10.29
N LEU A 14 -0.56 1.68 -9.88
CA LEU A 14 -0.01 0.36 -10.18
C LEU A 14 -0.04 0.08 -11.69
N ASP A 15 -1.17 0.40 -12.34
CA ASP A 15 -1.33 0.18 -13.78
C ASP A 15 -0.35 1.02 -14.60
N ASN A 16 0.02 2.20 -14.11
CA ASN A 16 0.94 3.11 -14.79
C ASN A 16 2.41 2.90 -14.40
N LEU A 17 2.68 1.98 -13.48
CA LEU A 17 4.04 1.72 -13.03
C LEU A 17 4.86 1.05 -14.14
N LYS A 18 5.91 1.76 -14.61
CA LYS A 18 6.73 1.30 -15.73
C LYS A 18 7.77 0.25 -15.32
N ASP A 19 8.14 0.22 -14.05
CA ASP A 19 9.07 -0.78 -13.51
C ASP A 19 8.34 -2.12 -13.34
N LEU A 20 8.47 -2.99 -14.33
CA LEU A 20 7.73 -4.26 -14.38
C LEU A 20 8.15 -5.22 -13.26
N ARG A 21 9.41 -5.19 -12.84
CA ARG A 21 9.88 -6.04 -11.73
C ARG A 21 9.26 -5.59 -10.41
N ALA A 22 9.24 -4.29 -10.17
CA ALA A 22 8.60 -3.73 -8.99
C ALA A 22 7.11 -4.03 -8.99
N ARG A 23 6.44 -3.87 -10.13
CA ARG A 23 5.02 -4.17 -10.28
C ARG A 23 4.72 -5.63 -9.91
N ALA A 24 5.51 -6.57 -10.42
CA ALA A 24 5.35 -7.99 -10.12
C ALA A 24 5.55 -8.27 -8.62
N LYS A 25 6.56 -7.66 -8.00
CA LYS A 25 6.81 -7.79 -6.56
C LYS A 25 5.65 -7.25 -5.72
N ILE A 26 5.13 -6.10 -6.11
CA ILE A 26 3.98 -5.49 -5.41
C ILE A 26 2.78 -6.44 -5.48
N GLN A 27 2.49 -6.98 -6.67
CA GLN A 27 1.38 -7.92 -6.85
C GLN A 27 1.56 -9.17 -6.00
N THR A 28 2.77 -9.69 -5.92
CA THR A 28 3.09 -10.86 -5.07
C THR A 28 2.87 -10.53 -3.58
N ARG A 29 3.31 -9.34 -3.15
CA ARG A 29 3.12 -8.90 -1.76
C ARG A 29 1.65 -8.76 -1.41
N ILE A 30 0.82 -8.28 -2.34
CA ILE A 30 -0.63 -8.17 -2.14
C ILE A 30 -1.26 -9.56 -1.99
N LYS A 31 -0.84 -10.53 -2.79
CA LYS A 31 -1.32 -11.91 -2.65
C LYS A 31 -0.98 -12.48 -1.27
N ARG A 32 0.23 -12.22 -0.78
CA ARG A 32 0.63 -12.65 0.57
C ARG A 32 -0.18 -11.97 1.66
N LEU A 33 -0.54 -10.71 1.47
CA LEU A 33 -1.44 -9.99 2.38
C LEU A 33 -2.77 -10.71 2.52
N GLN A 34 -3.34 -11.19 1.42
CA GLN A 34 -4.59 -11.94 1.44
C GLN A 34 -4.51 -13.18 2.34
N MET A 35 -3.32 -13.76 2.41
CA MET A 35 -3.06 -14.95 3.23
C MET A 35 -2.70 -14.61 4.68
N GLY A 36 -2.73 -13.32 5.03
CA GLY A 36 -2.37 -12.86 6.38
C GLY A 36 -0.89 -12.59 6.58
N ASN A 37 -0.08 -12.72 5.53
CA ASN A 37 1.37 -12.47 5.61
C ASN A 37 1.68 -11.05 5.13
N PHE A 38 1.92 -10.14 6.08
CA PHE A 38 2.21 -8.73 5.77
C PHE A 38 3.66 -8.51 5.32
N GLY A 39 4.60 -9.37 5.76
CA GLY A 39 6.00 -9.21 5.43
C GLY A 39 6.59 -7.93 6.00
N ASP A 40 7.39 -7.21 5.20
CA ASP A 40 8.03 -5.98 5.62
C ASP A 40 7.03 -4.83 5.65
N VAL A 41 6.41 -4.62 6.80
CA VAL A 41 5.39 -3.60 7.03
C VAL A 41 5.73 -2.80 8.27
N LYS A 42 5.43 -1.50 8.25
CA LYS A 42 5.70 -0.59 9.36
C LYS A 42 4.52 0.35 9.54
N HIS A 43 4.06 0.50 10.79
CA HIS A 43 3.07 1.52 11.12
C HIS A 43 3.72 2.90 10.98
N VAL A 44 3.07 3.83 10.28
CA VAL A 44 3.65 5.17 10.04
C VAL A 44 2.91 6.29 10.75
N SER A 45 1.58 6.32 10.69
CA SER A 45 0.80 7.37 11.32
C SER A 45 -0.69 7.08 11.28
N GLU A 46 -1.41 7.41 12.35
CA GLU A 46 -2.88 7.41 12.39
C GLU A 46 -3.55 6.17 11.80
N GLY A 47 -3.00 4.99 12.12
CA GLY A 47 -3.55 3.73 11.64
C GLY A 47 -3.15 3.37 10.22
N VAL A 48 -2.36 4.19 9.55
CA VAL A 48 -1.81 3.89 8.22
C VAL A 48 -0.50 3.13 8.38
N SER A 49 -0.33 2.08 7.61
CA SER A 49 0.89 1.29 7.56
C SER A 49 1.53 1.36 6.18
N GLU A 50 2.82 1.15 6.15
CA GLU A 50 3.65 1.20 4.95
C GLU A 50 4.18 -0.19 4.65
N LEU A 51 3.81 -0.72 3.49
CA LEU A 51 4.34 -1.98 2.99
C LEU A 51 5.55 -1.64 2.11
N ARG A 52 6.74 -2.08 2.51
CA ARG A 52 7.98 -1.71 1.81
C ARG A 52 8.36 -2.78 0.80
N ILE A 53 8.64 -2.33 -0.42
CA ILE A 53 9.08 -3.18 -1.53
C ILE A 53 10.50 -2.76 -1.93
N THR A 54 11.47 -3.63 -1.63
CA THR A 54 12.88 -3.37 -1.90
C THR A 54 13.22 -3.78 -3.33
N GLU A 55 12.77 -2.97 -4.29
CA GLU A 55 13.05 -3.17 -5.70
C GLU A 55 13.18 -1.80 -6.36
N GLY A 56 14.15 -1.63 -7.26
CA GLY A 56 14.33 -0.39 -8.00
C GLY A 56 14.49 0.81 -7.06
N LYS A 57 13.62 1.80 -7.22
CA LYS A 57 13.63 3.05 -6.43
C LYS A 57 13.19 2.87 -4.97
N GLY A 58 12.83 1.67 -4.57
CA GLY A 58 12.31 1.42 -3.23
C GLY A 58 10.87 1.90 -3.10
N TYR A 59 9.94 1.05 -3.54
CA TYR A 59 8.52 1.41 -3.55
C TYR A 59 7.85 1.13 -2.21
N ARG A 60 6.76 1.86 -1.96
CA ARG A 60 5.97 1.72 -0.74
C ARG A 60 4.50 1.77 -1.07
N VAL A 61 3.74 0.85 -0.48
CA VAL A 61 2.28 0.81 -0.59
C VAL A 61 1.71 1.15 0.78
N TYR A 62 0.84 2.16 0.83
CA TYR A 62 0.23 2.61 2.07
C TYR A 62 -1.15 1.98 2.21
N LEU A 63 -1.40 1.42 3.39
CA LEU A 63 -2.61 0.64 3.63
C LEU A 63 -3.21 0.94 4.99
N LYS A 64 -4.49 0.64 5.11
CA LYS A 64 -5.22 0.63 6.38
C LYS A 64 -5.69 -0.79 6.65
N ASN A 65 -5.25 -1.34 7.77
CA ASN A 65 -5.66 -2.67 8.22
C ASN A 65 -6.82 -2.54 9.18
N GLN A 66 -7.99 -3.05 8.79
CA GLN A 66 -9.18 -3.03 9.63
C GLN A 66 -9.31 -4.37 10.36
N ASN A 67 -8.67 -4.47 11.51
CA ASN A 67 -8.75 -5.61 12.43
C ASN A 67 -8.38 -6.96 11.80
N GLY A 68 -7.52 -6.97 10.79
CA GLY A 68 -7.10 -8.21 10.13
C GLY A 68 -8.18 -8.84 9.26
N VAL A 69 -9.29 -8.14 9.03
CA VAL A 69 -10.42 -8.63 8.21
C VAL A 69 -10.38 -8.00 6.82
N ILE A 70 -10.22 -6.69 6.76
CA ILE A 70 -10.15 -5.93 5.53
C ILE A 70 -8.88 -5.09 5.52
N VAL A 71 -8.17 -5.11 4.40
CA VAL A 71 -7.03 -4.21 4.16
C VAL A 71 -7.36 -3.35 2.97
N ILE A 72 -7.25 -2.03 3.14
CA ILE A 72 -7.50 -1.06 2.07
C ILE A 72 -6.16 -0.52 1.60
N LEU A 73 -5.84 -0.73 0.31
CA LEU A 73 -4.65 -0.17 -0.32
C LEU A 73 -4.99 1.26 -0.75
N LEU A 74 -4.40 2.24 -0.08
CA LEU A 74 -4.77 3.65 -0.20
C LEU A 74 -4.08 4.35 -1.35
N CYS A 75 -2.76 4.32 -1.36
CA CYS A 75 -1.91 4.90 -2.40
C CYS A 75 -0.53 4.28 -2.32
N ALA A 76 0.34 4.68 -3.23
CA ALA A 76 1.70 4.15 -3.28
C ALA A 76 2.63 5.17 -3.91
N GLY A 77 3.92 4.97 -3.74
CA GLY A 77 4.93 5.81 -4.30
C GLY A 77 6.31 5.19 -4.11
N ASP A 78 7.35 5.97 -4.38
CA ASP A 78 8.72 5.54 -4.15
C ASP A 78 9.28 6.22 -2.90
N LYS A 79 10.56 5.95 -2.62
CA LYS A 79 11.23 6.51 -1.45
C LYS A 79 11.28 8.04 -1.48
N ALA A 80 11.40 8.63 -2.67
CA ALA A 80 11.53 10.09 -2.82
C ALA A 80 10.24 10.83 -2.47
N SER A 81 9.08 10.23 -2.68
CA SER A 81 7.78 10.84 -2.42
C SER A 81 7.15 10.45 -1.08
N GLN A 82 7.89 9.76 -0.22
CA GLN A 82 7.37 9.15 1.00
C GLN A 82 6.58 10.11 1.89
N GLU A 83 7.11 11.29 2.19
CA GLU A 83 6.44 12.25 3.07
C GLU A 83 5.08 12.67 2.54
N ASN A 84 5.03 13.03 1.27
CA ASN A 84 3.79 13.44 0.63
C ASN A 84 2.80 12.29 0.53
N ASP A 85 3.29 11.09 0.27
CA ASP A 85 2.44 9.91 0.14
C ASP A 85 1.81 9.51 1.47
N ILE A 86 2.54 9.65 2.57
CA ILE A 86 1.99 9.41 3.91
C ILE A 86 0.84 10.38 4.21
N LYS A 87 1.03 11.66 3.91
CA LYS A 87 -0.02 12.67 4.08
C LYS A 87 -1.26 12.34 3.24
N LYS A 88 -1.03 11.93 2.00
CA LYS A 88 -2.08 11.55 1.07
C LYS A 88 -2.85 10.32 1.57
N ALA A 89 -2.13 9.32 2.07
CA ALA A 89 -2.73 8.11 2.61
C ALA A 89 -3.62 8.42 3.81
N LYS A 90 -3.16 9.27 4.71
CA LYS A 90 -3.95 9.69 5.88
C LYS A 90 -5.22 10.42 5.46
N ALA A 91 -5.10 11.33 4.49
CA ALA A 91 -6.27 12.06 3.97
C ALA A 91 -7.27 11.11 3.31
N LEU A 92 -6.80 10.14 2.53
CA LEU A 92 -7.65 9.14 1.90
C LEU A 92 -8.37 8.27 2.92
N ALA A 93 -7.67 7.82 3.95
CA ALA A 93 -8.27 7.01 5.02
C ALA A 93 -9.37 7.80 5.73
N LYS A 94 -9.13 9.06 6.03
CA LYS A 94 -10.10 9.95 6.68
C LYS A 94 -11.32 10.16 5.78
N GLU A 95 -11.11 10.39 4.50
CA GLU A 95 -12.16 10.58 3.50
C GLU A 95 -13.04 9.34 3.38
N LEU A 96 -12.44 8.15 3.46
CA LEU A 96 -13.15 6.87 3.42
C LEU A 96 -13.82 6.51 4.73
N GLY A 97 -13.54 7.24 5.81
CA GLY A 97 -14.10 6.97 7.12
C GLY A 97 -13.47 5.75 7.82
N VAL A 98 -12.23 5.46 7.51
CA VAL A 98 -11.55 4.29 8.08
C VAL A 98 -10.36 4.66 8.96
#